data_6beda778d78c8834fad1458760771483
#
_entry.id   6beda778d78c8834fad1458760771483
#
_cell.length_a   1.000
_cell.length_b   1.000
_cell.length_c   1.000
_cell.angle_alpha   90.00
_cell.angle_beta   90.00
_cell.angle_gamma   90.00
#
_symmetry.space_group_name_H-M   'P 1'
#
loop_
_entity.id
_entity.type
_entity.pdbx_description
1 polymer ?
#
loop_
_entity_poly.entity_id
_entity_poly.type
_entity_poly.pdbx_seq_one_letter_code
_entity_poly.pdbx_strand_id
1 'polypeptide(L)'
;MERKTEARRAIQGVVVSDKNAKTIVVLVETHKKHSKYGKRVKYGKKYYAHDENNDAKVGDTVTIMETRKLSATKRWRLVSIDKKAEMSVKEAEAELKEEAIEAEAAAEAAKPEEAPAQEEAKAEEPEAEKEAE
;
A
#
# COMPACT_ATOMS: atom_id res chain seq x y z
N MET A 1 22.34 -15.80 25.37
CA MET A 1 23.48 -15.90 24.41
C MET A 1 23.04 -15.28 23.10
N GLU A 2 23.46 -14.05 22.86
CA GLU A 2 23.25 -13.37 21.58
C GLU A 2 24.08 -14.10 20.51
N ARG A 3 23.41 -14.71 19.55
CA ARG A 3 24.12 -15.33 18.42
C ARG A 3 24.65 -14.22 17.53
N LYS A 4 25.97 -14.08 17.45
CA LYS A 4 26.64 -13.17 16.52
C LYS A 4 26.08 -13.38 15.11
N THR A 5 25.32 -12.42 14.60
CA THR A 5 24.72 -12.42 13.25
C THR A 5 25.73 -12.06 12.17
N GLU A 6 26.96 -11.70 12.55
CA GLU A 6 28.03 -11.24 11.66
C GLU A 6 28.49 -12.26 10.60
N ALA A 7 28.20 -13.56 10.81
CA ALA A 7 28.56 -14.59 9.85
C ALA A 7 27.54 -14.78 8.69
N ARG A 8 26.39 -14.07 8.72
CA ARG A 8 25.36 -14.20 7.69
C ARG A 8 25.51 -13.09 6.66
N ARG A 9 25.34 -13.47 5.40
CA ARG A 9 25.41 -12.53 4.29
C ARG A 9 24.25 -11.55 4.33
N ALA A 10 24.55 -10.25 4.38
CA ALA A 10 23.59 -9.17 4.21
C ALA A 10 23.81 -8.50 2.85
N ILE A 11 22.72 -8.10 2.18
CA ILE A 11 22.75 -7.47 0.87
C ILE A 11 21.69 -6.37 0.85
N GLN A 12 22.02 -5.25 0.21
CA GLN A 12 21.10 -4.14 -0.02
C GLN A 12 20.52 -4.20 -1.43
N GLY A 13 19.26 -3.83 -1.59
CA GLY A 13 18.59 -3.78 -2.89
C GLY A 13 17.29 -2.96 -2.84
N VAL A 14 16.63 -2.86 -3.98
CA VAL A 14 15.37 -2.11 -4.14
C VAL A 14 14.21 -3.10 -4.28
N VAL A 15 13.11 -2.83 -3.61
CA VAL A 15 11.88 -3.64 -3.70
C VAL A 15 11.21 -3.40 -5.04
N VAL A 16 10.98 -4.46 -5.81
CA VAL A 16 10.31 -4.42 -7.12
C VAL A 16 8.85 -4.84 -7.02
N SER A 17 8.51 -5.68 -6.05
CA SER A 17 7.14 -6.18 -5.89
C SER A 17 6.87 -6.61 -4.46
N ASP A 18 5.71 -6.26 -3.95
CA ASP A 18 5.16 -6.59 -2.63
C ASP A 18 3.81 -7.32 -2.71
N LYS A 19 3.42 -7.82 -3.93
CA LYS A 19 2.09 -8.42 -4.19
C LYS A 19 1.74 -9.64 -3.32
N ASN A 20 2.73 -10.37 -2.85
CA ASN A 20 2.52 -11.58 -2.07
C ASN A 20 2.60 -11.27 -0.57
N ALA A 21 1.58 -11.70 0.19
CA ALA A 21 1.60 -11.59 1.64
C ALA A 21 2.88 -12.21 2.22
N LYS A 22 3.54 -11.48 3.13
CA LYS A 22 4.78 -11.88 3.81
C LYS A 22 5.95 -12.21 2.87
N THR A 23 5.97 -11.64 1.66
CA THR A 23 7.02 -11.92 0.69
C THR A 23 7.27 -10.75 -0.23
N ILE A 24 8.44 -10.19 -0.19
CA ILE A 24 8.88 -9.12 -1.08
C ILE A 24 9.89 -9.64 -2.11
N VAL A 25 9.91 -9.02 -3.29
CA VAL A 25 10.90 -9.28 -4.33
C VAL A 25 11.87 -8.12 -4.40
N VAL A 26 13.13 -8.38 -4.10
CA VAL A 26 14.20 -7.37 -4.04
C VAL A 26 15.13 -7.55 -5.22
N LEU A 27 15.37 -6.47 -5.96
CA LEU A 27 16.37 -6.40 -7.03
C LEU A 27 17.68 -5.89 -6.44
N VAL A 28 18.72 -6.71 -6.55
CA VAL A 28 20.08 -6.33 -6.13
C VAL A 28 20.91 -6.10 -7.38
N GLU A 29 21.42 -4.88 -7.54
CA GLU A 29 22.31 -4.51 -8.62
C GLU A 29 23.77 -4.65 -8.20
N THR A 30 24.54 -5.40 -8.98
CA THR A 30 25.98 -5.57 -8.79
C THR A 30 26.73 -5.28 -10.09
N HIS A 31 27.98 -4.87 -9.98
CA HIS A 31 28.84 -4.65 -11.13
C HIS A 31 29.79 -5.84 -11.30
N LYS A 32 29.69 -6.55 -12.42
CA LYS A 32 30.56 -7.68 -12.73
C LYS A 32 31.42 -7.37 -13.95
N LYS A 33 32.69 -7.78 -13.92
CA LYS A 33 33.60 -7.66 -15.05
C LYS A 33 33.17 -8.68 -16.11
N HIS A 34 32.98 -8.21 -17.37
CA HIS A 34 32.68 -9.08 -18.50
C HIS A 34 33.90 -9.93 -18.84
N SER A 35 33.74 -11.25 -18.97
CA SER A 35 34.85 -12.19 -19.13
C SER A 35 35.68 -11.91 -20.40
N LYS A 36 35.03 -11.63 -21.53
CA LYS A 36 35.69 -11.42 -22.82
C LYS A 36 36.21 -9.98 -23.01
N TYR A 37 35.37 -8.96 -22.67
CA TYR A 37 35.68 -7.56 -22.99
C TYR A 37 36.29 -6.77 -21.84
N GLY A 38 36.40 -7.35 -20.65
CA GLY A 38 36.99 -6.69 -19.47
C GLY A 38 36.22 -5.49 -18.91
N LYS A 39 35.11 -5.09 -19.55
CA LYS A 39 34.26 -3.96 -19.16
C LYS A 39 33.43 -4.32 -17.92
N ARG A 40 33.20 -3.36 -17.02
CA ARG A 40 32.22 -3.49 -15.92
C ARG A 40 30.80 -3.35 -16.46
N VAL A 41 29.96 -4.36 -16.22
CA VAL A 41 28.56 -4.42 -16.64
C VAL A 41 27.67 -4.54 -15.41
N LYS A 42 26.58 -3.80 -15.38
CA LYS A 42 25.54 -3.92 -14.35
C LYS A 42 24.87 -5.29 -14.50
N TYR A 43 24.71 -5.96 -13.38
CA TYR A 43 24.05 -7.26 -13.28
C TYR A 43 23.02 -7.21 -12.16
N GLY A 44 21.74 -7.33 -12.53
CA GLY A 44 20.63 -7.35 -11.58
C GLY A 44 20.19 -8.77 -11.27
N LYS A 45 20.00 -9.10 -10.00
CA LYS A 45 19.46 -10.38 -9.55
C LYS A 45 18.30 -10.16 -8.60
N LYS A 46 17.19 -10.85 -8.83
CA LYS A 46 16.01 -10.83 -7.96
C LYS A 46 16.16 -11.83 -6.84
N TYR A 47 15.86 -11.40 -5.62
CA TYR A 47 15.83 -12.22 -4.41
C TYR A 47 14.46 -12.16 -3.78
N TYR A 48 13.98 -13.29 -3.26
CA TYR A 48 12.73 -13.37 -2.52
C TYR A 48 13.05 -13.31 -1.03
N ALA A 49 12.57 -12.29 -0.35
CA ALA A 49 12.78 -12.09 1.08
C ALA A 49 11.46 -12.23 1.85
N HIS A 50 11.56 -12.70 3.08
CA HIS A 50 10.44 -12.79 4.00
C HIS A 50 10.30 -11.45 4.73
N ASP A 51 9.13 -10.86 4.64
CA ASP A 51 8.68 -9.69 5.38
C ASP A 51 7.45 -10.11 6.19
N GLU A 52 7.56 -10.14 7.51
CA GLU A 52 6.53 -10.68 8.40
C GLU A 52 5.33 -9.74 8.52
N ASN A 53 5.60 -8.42 8.52
CA ASN A 53 4.61 -7.37 8.75
C ASN A 53 4.08 -6.73 7.45
N ASN A 54 4.71 -7.00 6.29
CA ASN A 54 4.49 -6.32 5.02
C ASN A 54 4.79 -4.80 5.10
N ASP A 55 5.89 -4.46 5.79
CA ASP A 55 6.29 -3.07 6.01
C ASP A 55 6.94 -2.44 4.76
N ALA A 56 7.61 -3.26 3.93
CA ALA A 56 8.33 -2.79 2.77
C ALA A 56 7.41 -2.65 1.55
N LYS A 57 7.46 -1.49 0.91
CA LYS A 57 6.70 -1.15 -0.30
C LYS A 57 7.58 -1.15 -1.55
N VAL A 58 6.92 -1.17 -2.72
CA VAL A 58 7.62 -1.08 -4.01
C VAL A 58 8.39 0.24 -4.10
N GLY A 59 9.66 0.14 -4.48
CA GLY A 59 10.58 1.28 -4.57
C GLY A 59 11.47 1.50 -3.35
N ASP A 60 11.15 0.89 -2.21
CA ASP A 60 11.96 1.04 -1.00
C ASP A 60 13.35 0.41 -1.18
N THR A 61 14.36 1.07 -0.60
CA THR A 61 15.71 0.49 -0.48
C THR A 61 15.78 -0.26 0.84
N VAL A 62 16.04 -1.57 0.77
CA VAL A 62 16.00 -2.48 1.91
C VAL A 62 17.28 -3.28 2.05
N THR A 63 17.63 -3.61 3.29
CA THR A 63 18.69 -4.56 3.62
C THR A 63 18.08 -5.91 3.97
N ILE A 64 18.46 -6.94 3.22
CA ILE A 64 18.05 -8.33 3.42
C ILE A 64 19.20 -9.18 3.92
N MET A 65 18.89 -10.17 4.77
CA MET A 65 19.89 -11.09 5.34
C MET A 65 19.56 -12.54 5.00
N GLU A 66 20.59 -13.33 4.72
CA GLU A 66 20.46 -14.76 4.46
C GLU A 66 19.96 -15.50 5.69
N THR A 67 19.00 -16.43 5.51
CA THR A 67 18.44 -17.27 6.55
C THR A 67 18.38 -18.74 6.12
N ARG A 68 17.90 -19.61 7.03
CA ARG A 68 17.53 -20.97 6.64
C ARG A 68 16.44 -20.93 5.57
N LYS A 69 16.28 -22.00 4.84
CA LYS A 69 15.21 -22.15 3.86
C LYS A 69 13.84 -22.04 4.55
N LEU A 70 13.13 -20.94 4.30
CA LEU A 70 11.78 -20.67 4.80
C LEU A 70 10.71 -21.24 3.86
N SER A 71 10.97 -21.21 2.55
CA SER A 71 10.12 -21.81 1.52
C SER A 71 10.98 -22.28 0.34
N ALA A 72 10.36 -22.79 -0.71
CA ALA A 72 11.08 -23.20 -1.93
C ALA A 72 11.94 -22.06 -2.51
N THR A 73 11.44 -20.84 -2.49
CA THR A 73 12.09 -19.65 -3.07
C THR A 73 12.70 -18.71 -2.03
N LYS A 74 12.14 -18.65 -0.80
CA LYS A 74 12.58 -17.71 0.24
C LYS A 74 13.77 -18.25 1.03
N ARG A 75 14.91 -17.59 0.91
CA ARG A 75 16.13 -17.85 1.69
C ARG A 75 16.68 -16.59 2.34
N TRP A 76 15.93 -15.48 2.24
CA TRP A 76 16.28 -14.17 2.75
C TRP A 76 15.15 -13.65 3.64
N ARG A 77 15.48 -12.78 4.58
CA ARG A 77 14.52 -12.03 5.39
C ARG A 77 14.83 -10.56 5.32
N LEU A 78 13.82 -9.74 5.47
CA LEU A 78 13.97 -8.30 5.69
C LEU A 78 14.61 -8.06 7.05
N VAL A 79 15.59 -7.16 7.11
CA VAL A 79 16.24 -6.72 8.36
C VAL A 79 15.89 -5.27 8.64
N SER A 80 16.06 -4.40 7.65
CA SER A 80 15.80 -2.97 7.78
C SER A 80 15.36 -2.38 6.45
N ILE A 81 14.58 -1.31 6.55
CA ILE A 81 14.22 -0.44 5.44
C ILE A 81 15.14 0.78 5.58
N ASP A 82 16.09 0.92 4.67
CA ASP A 82 17.09 1.97 4.72
C ASP A 82 16.55 3.30 4.18
N LYS A 83 15.78 3.23 3.09
CA LYS A 83 15.11 4.39 2.50
C LYS A 83 13.73 3.97 2.03
N LYS A 84 12.70 4.70 2.44
CA LYS A 84 11.37 4.59 1.86
C LYS A 84 11.36 5.29 0.50
N ALA A 85 10.70 4.69 -0.48
CA ALA A 85 10.43 5.35 -1.73
C ALA A 85 9.62 6.62 -1.44
N GLU A 86 10.08 7.75 -1.91
CA GLU A 86 9.23 8.93 -1.96
C GLU A 86 8.13 8.59 -2.97
N MET A 87 6.93 8.32 -2.46
CA MET A 87 5.76 8.21 -3.32
C MET A 87 5.69 9.49 -4.12
N SER A 88 5.66 9.38 -5.44
CA SER A 88 5.52 10.58 -6.26
C SER A 88 4.24 11.29 -5.81
N VAL A 89 4.29 12.60 -5.65
CA VAL A 89 3.13 13.41 -5.21
C VAL A 89 1.86 13.07 -6.00
N LYS A 90 2.03 12.64 -7.26
CA LYS A 90 0.94 12.19 -8.13
C LYS A 90 0.29 10.87 -7.69
N GLU A 91 1.05 9.92 -7.15
CA GLU A 91 0.51 8.64 -6.67
C GLU A 91 -0.19 8.82 -5.32
N ALA A 92 0.37 9.67 -4.45
CA ALA A 92 -0.28 10.03 -3.19
C ALA A 92 -1.60 10.82 -3.43
N GLU A 93 -1.64 11.72 -4.43
CA GLU A 93 -2.86 12.41 -4.83
C GLU A 93 -3.88 11.49 -5.50
N ALA A 94 -3.44 10.45 -6.19
CA ALA A 94 -4.32 9.45 -6.80
C ALA A 94 -4.96 8.56 -5.73
N GLU A 95 -4.18 8.06 -4.75
CA GLU A 95 -4.69 7.28 -3.63
C GLU A 95 -5.69 8.07 -2.78
N LEU A 96 -5.38 9.35 -2.47
CA LEU A 96 -6.31 10.23 -1.75
C LEU A 96 -7.61 10.50 -2.52
N LYS A 97 -7.57 10.54 -3.86
CA LYS A 97 -8.77 10.67 -4.68
C LYS A 97 -9.59 9.39 -4.74
N GLU A 98 -8.95 8.23 -4.82
CA GLU A 98 -9.64 6.93 -4.78
C GLU A 98 -10.32 6.71 -3.43
N GLU A 99 -9.63 7.01 -2.30
CA GLU A 99 -10.21 6.94 -0.97
C GLU A 99 -11.39 7.92 -0.79
N ALA A 100 -11.29 9.12 -1.35
CA ALA A 100 -12.36 10.13 -1.30
C ALA A 100 -13.59 9.67 -2.09
N ILE A 101 -13.40 9.08 -3.27
CA ILE A 101 -14.49 8.56 -4.11
C ILE A 101 -15.16 7.36 -3.44
N GLU A 102 -14.39 6.48 -2.82
CA GLU A 102 -14.92 5.31 -2.11
C GLU A 102 -15.70 5.71 -0.84
N ALA A 103 -15.22 6.73 -0.12
CA ALA A 103 -15.91 7.30 1.03
C ALA A 103 -17.23 8.01 0.63
N GLU A 104 -17.24 8.70 -0.52
CA GLU A 104 -18.43 9.38 -1.05
C GLU A 104 -19.47 8.38 -1.57
N ALA A 105 -19.04 7.32 -2.26
CA ALA A 105 -19.90 6.22 -2.68
C ALA A 105 -20.50 5.45 -1.50
N ALA A 106 -19.74 5.25 -0.43
CA ALA A 106 -20.24 4.63 0.80
C ALA A 106 -21.24 5.53 1.56
N ALA A 107 -21.05 6.85 1.51
CA ALA A 107 -21.97 7.82 2.11
C ALA A 107 -23.27 7.94 1.32
N GLU A 108 -23.24 7.79 -0.02
CA GLU A 108 -24.44 7.82 -0.87
C GLU A 108 -25.27 6.53 -0.75
N ALA A 109 -24.60 5.39 -0.55
CA ALA A 109 -25.29 4.11 -0.30
C ALA A 109 -25.93 4.02 1.12
N ALA A 110 -25.56 4.91 2.03
CA ALA A 110 -26.10 4.97 3.39
C ALA A 110 -27.26 5.97 3.57
N LYS A 111 -27.73 6.63 2.50
CA LYS A 111 -28.89 7.50 2.57
C LYS A 111 -30.16 6.67 2.51
N PRO A 112 -30.92 6.52 3.59
CA PRO A 112 -32.21 5.85 3.51
C PRO A 112 -33.15 6.73 2.67
N GLU A 113 -33.76 6.07 1.72
CA GLU A 113 -34.88 6.54 0.91
C GLU A 113 -36.05 6.91 1.85
N GLU A 114 -36.12 8.17 2.26
CA GLU A 114 -37.28 8.72 2.92
C GLU A 114 -38.20 9.29 1.84
N ALA A 115 -39.19 8.49 1.52
CA ALA A 115 -40.25 8.75 0.56
C ALA A 115 -41.00 10.04 0.86
N PRO A 116 -41.48 10.76 -0.19
CA PRO A 116 -42.35 11.91 -0.02
C PRO A 116 -43.81 11.42 0.13
N ALA A 117 -44.33 11.50 1.35
CA ALA A 117 -45.76 11.37 1.58
C ALA A 117 -46.18 12.39 2.62
N GLN A 118 -46.58 13.57 2.14
CA GLN A 118 -47.58 14.43 2.78
C GLN A 118 -47.63 15.79 2.05
N GLU A 119 -48.29 15.79 0.90
CA GLU A 119 -48.91 16.98 0.38
C GLU A 119 -50.24 16.54 -0.24
N GLU A 120 -51.27 16.47 0.59
CA GLU A 120 -52.70 16.63 0.27
C GLU A 120 -53.49 16.65 1.58
N ALA A 121 -53.80 17.81 2.04
CA ALA A 121 -55.04 18.13 2.74
C ALA A 121 -54.87 19.47 3.45
N LYS A 122 -55.12 20.55 2.76
CA LYS A 122 -55.82 21.70 3.38
C LYS A 122 -56.28 22.66 2.30
N ALA A 123 -57.41 22.35 1.74
CA ALA A 123 -58.34 23.31 1.23
C ALA A 123 -59.63 23.11 2.04
N GLU A 124 -59.93 24.04 2.90
CA GLU A 124 -61.30 24.50 3.17
C GLU A 124 -61.23 25.51 4.32
N GLU A 125 -61.39 26.78 3.96
CA GLU A 125 -62.02 27.79 4.81
C GLU A 125 -63.50 27.49 4.88
N PRO A 126 -64.23 27.93 5.98
CA PRO A 126 -64.82 29.23 5.88
C PRO A 126 -64.95 30.02 7.23
N GLU A 127 -64.93 31.34 7.01
CA GLU A 127 -65.68 32.41 7.65
C GLU A 127 -66.67 32.05 8.75
N ALA A 128 -66.69 32.84 9.79
CA ALA A 128 -67.76 33.59 10.41
C ALA A 128 -67.38 33.87 11.86
N GLU A 129 -67.35 34.98 12.22
CA GLU A 129 -68.29 36.04 12.63
C GLU A 129 -68.04 36.45 14.07
N LYS A 130 -67.66 37.70 14.18
CA LYS A 130 -68.32 38.75 15.01
C LYS A 130 -68.39 38.64 16.50
N GLU A 131 -67.96 39.78 17.05
CA GLU A 131 -68.59 40.65 18.04
C GLU A 131 -68.26 40.49 19.52
N ALA A 132 -67.91 41.64 20.00
CA ALA A 132 -68.28 42.31 21.25
C ALA A 132 -67.38 42.01 22.45
N GLU A 133 -66.82 42.91 23.09
CA GLU A 133 -67.07 44.19 23.76
C GLU A 133 -65.71 44.73 24.24
#